data_1bc9cd45166616cbd282032c8025edb6
#
_entry.id   1bc9cd45166616cbd282032c8025edb6
#
_cell.length_a   1.000
_cell.length_b   1.000
_cell.length_c   1.000
_cell.angle_alpha   90.00
_cell.angle_beta   90.00
_cell.angle_gamma   90.00
#
_symmetry.space_group_name_H-M   'P 1'
#
loop_
_entity.id
_entity.type
_entity.pdbx_description
1 polymer ?
#
loop_
_entity_poly.entity_id
_entity_poly.type
_entity_poly.pdbx_seq_one_letter_code
_entity_poly.pdbx_strand_id
1 'polypeptide(L)'
;GFLSGDDPAFGLFAALNDGTVLALPALEQDCAGVWGGDAVIDECGVCGGDATSEDDCYEPVHFIVDLEETGESSLVIIESILDLEVGDEVGLFDQSGVVSSCFPNLDCEDVIVGEVLVGSGVWTGQQLNIVGIGSVDLTQFNGPILNGYVDGNSISYKVWDASTDMEYDAQPTYSAGTGSWGEILTVVSLLEPVYSIEQTLDFDPYQVNMSSLSVSSEDMNASTIFSGLDLLLVSNDNSDFYVPAFNVDQLGMLPEDEGFNVFLSGGNGQSLTVEGLPVDSNQNILLESFKMN
;
A
#
# COMPACT_ATOMS: atom_id res chain seq x y z
N GLY A 1 -31.26 56.29 3.01
CA GLY A 1 -30.45 56.06 1.79
C GLY A 1 -29.50 54.93 2.01
N PHE A 2 -29.69 53.84 1.27
CA PHE A 2 -28.72 52.75 1.27
C PHE A 2 -27.54 53.17 0.40
N LEU A 3 -26.37 53.22 0.96
CA LEU A 3 -25.15 53.29 0.19
C LEU A 3 -24.69 51.84 -0.03
N SER A 4 -24.84 51.35 -1.24
CA SER A 4 -24.23 50.11 -1.66
C SER A 4 -22.76 50.41 -1.99
N GLY A 5 -21.86 49.87 -1.22
CA GLY A 5 -20.43 49.87 -1.52
C GLY A 5 -19.84 48.59 -0.96
N ASP A 6 -19.02 47.91 -1.77
CA ASP A 6 -18.28 46.69 -1.42
C ASP A 6 -17.14 46.95 -0.41
N ASP A 7 -17.33 47.94 0.51
CA ASP A 7 -16.32 48.27 1.52
C ASP A 7 -16.74 47.67 2.87
N PRO A 8 -16.00 46.68 3.41
CA PRO A 8 -16.29 46.03 4.68
C PRO A 8 -16.22 46.93 5.90
N ALA A 9 -15.83 48.18 5.74
CA ALA A 9 -15.74 49.17 6.82
C ALA A 9 -17.05 49.92 7.10
N PHE A 10 -18.13 49.73 6.34
CA PHE A 10 -19.40 50.38 6.57
C PHE A 10 -20.25 49.66 7.61
N GLY A 11 -20.12 50.04 8.87
CA GLY A 11 -21.08 49.66 9.90
C GLY A 11 -22.49 50.27 9.61
N LEU A 12 -23.54 49.49 9.85
CA LEU A 12 -24.91 49.96 9.78
C LEU A 12 -25.15 50.90 10.99
N PHE A 13 -25.63 52.15 10.73
CA PHE A 13 -25.96 53.08 11.76
C PHE A 13 -27.48 53.31 11.79
N ALA A 14 -28.09 53.18 12.94
CA ALA A 14 -29.46 53.60 13.17
C ALA A 14 -29.44 54.89 13.91
N ALA A 15 -30.08 55.99 13.34
CA ALA A 15 -30.29 57.24 14.01
C ALA A 15 -31.67 57.22 14.70
N LEU A 16 -31.70 57.45 15.99
CA LEU A 16 -32.93 57.58 16.75
C LEU A 16 -33.42 58.99 16.65
N ASN A 17 -34.73 59.23 16.91
CA ASN A 17 -35.38 60.55 16.84
C ASN A 17 -34.85 61.61 17.84
N ASP A 18 -34.05 61.17 18.81
CA ASP A 18 -33.39 62.02 19.80
C ASP A 18 -31.96 62.44 19.39
N GLY A 19 -31.52 62.04 18.18
CA GLY A 19 -30.20 62.35 17.67
C GLY A 19 -29.12 61.35 18.09
N THR A 20 -29.47 60.28 18.80
CA THR A 20 -28.56 59.26 19.19
C THR A 20 -28.27 58.38 17.98
N VAL A 21 -26.95 58.09 17.68
CA VAL A 21 -26.51 57.18 16.63
C VAL A 21 -26.12 55.91 17.29
N LEU A 22 -26.81 54.81 16.99
CA LEU A 22 -26.45 53.48 17.39
C LEU A 22 -25.62 52.85 16.26
N ALA A 23 -24.36 52.59 16.54
CA ALA A 23 -23.56 51.72 15.67
C ALA A 23 -24.00 50.26 15.92
N LEU A 24 -24.54 49.61 14.91
CA LEU A 24 -24.73 48.17 14.95
C LEU A 24 -23.36 47.52 14.76
N PRO A 25 -23.08 46.43 15.45
CA PRO A 25 -21.83 45.68 15.22
C PRO A 25 -21.73 45.36 13.74
N ALA A 26 -20.55 45.60 13.15
CA ALA A 26 -20.27 45.16 11.79
C ALA A 26 -20.41 43.63 11.75
N LEU A 27 -21.21 43.13 10.82
CA LEU A 27 -21.24 41.71 10.56
C LEU A 27 -19.87 41.38 10.01
N GLU A 28 -19.21 40.38 10.57
CA GLU A 28 -17.99 39.79 10.03
C GLU A 28 -18.37 38.70 9.02
N GLN A 29 -17.54 38.49 8.02
CA GLN A 29 -17.70 37.34 7.14
C GLN A 29 -17.20 36.10 7.87
N ASP A 30 -17.95 35.02 7.75
CA ASP A 30 -17.46 33.71 8.13
C ASP A 30 -16.43 33.20 7.12
N CYS A 31 -15.85 32.01 7.37
CA CYS A 31 -14.85 31.44 6.48
C CYS A 31 -15.39 31.09 5.08
N ALA A 32 -16.72 30.96 4.90
CA ALA A 32 -17.38 30.76 3.61
C ALA A 32 -17.66 32.09 2.88
N GLY A 33 -17.28 33.25 3.47
CA GLY A 33 -17.50 34.56 2.91
C GLY A 33 -18.93 35.10 3.12
N VAL A 34 -19.72 34.46 3.97
CA VAL A 34 -21.10 34.88 4.27
C VAL A 34 -21.09 35.93 5.40
N TRP A 35 -21.67 37.10 5.14
CA TRP A 35 -21.78 38.19 6.15
C TRP A 35 -22.73 37.79 7.28
N GLY A 36 -22.20 37.70 8.52
CA GLY A 36 -22.95 37.26 9.68
C GLY A 36 -23.29 35.78 9.69
N GLY A 37 -22.57 34.97 8.87
CA GLY A 37 -22.60 33.53 8.91
C GLY A 37 -21.91 32.99 10.16
N ASP A 38 -22.07 31.70 10.40
CA ASP A 38 -21.57 30.97 11.56
C ASP A 38 -20.60 29.83 11.17
N ALA A 39 -20.25 29.76 9.88
CA ALA A 39 -19.27 28.77 9.42
C ALA A 39 -17.89 29.08 10.02
N VAL A 40 -17.33 28.09 10.69
CA VAL A 40 -15.98 28.15 11.28
C VAL A 40 -15.03 27.21 10.50
N ILE A 41 -13.74 27.51 10.54
CA ILE A 41 -12.73 26.61 10.05
C ILE A 41 -12.60 25.50 11.10
N ASP A 42 -12.69 24.25 10.65
CA ASP A 42 -12.43 23.07 11.50
C ASP A 42 -10.94 22.85 11.76
N GLU A 43 -10.59 21.81 12.53
CA GLU A 43 -9.19 21.48 12.84
C GLU A 43 -8.38 21.09 11.60
N CYS A 44 -9.03 20.69 10.50
CA CYS A 44 -8.41 20.39 9.20
C CYS A 44 -8.23 21.61 8.29
N GLY A 45 -8.64 22.79 8.74
CA GLY A 45 -8.59 24.00 7.91
C GLY A 45 -9.73 24.10 6.90
N VAL A 46 -10.74 23.24 6.97
CA VAL A 46 -11.90 23.23 6.08
C VAL A 46 -12.98 24.13 6.65
N CYS A 47 -13.46 25.10 5.83
CA CYS A 47 -14.54 25.98 6.24
C CYS A 47 -15.88 25.23 6.28
N GLY A 48 -16.50 25.21 7.49
CA GLY A 48 -17.75 24.50 7.71
C GLY A 48 -17.59 22.97 7.80
N GLY A 49 -16.37 22.47 7.93
CA GLY A 49 -16.08 21.08 8.22
C GLY A 49 -16.46 20.70 9.65
N ASP A 50 -16.41 19.42 9.96
CA ASP A 50 -16.82 18.83 11.24
C ASP A 50 -15.66 18.15 12.00
N ALA A 51 -14.42 18.27 11.50
CA ALA A 51 -13.24 17.75 12.16
C ALA A 51 -13.02 18.40 13.53
N THR A 52 -12.85 17.58 14.57
CA THR A 52 -12.67 17.99 15.96
C THR A 52 -11.24 17.77 16.47
N SER A 53 -10.41 17.10 15.68
CA SER A 53 -8.99 16.84 15.92
C SER A 53 -8.22 16.82 14.60
N GLU A 54 -6.89 16.94 14.67
CA GLU A 54 -6.03 16.76 13.49
C GLU A 54 -6.15 15.34 12.91
N ASP A 55 -6.50 14.35 13.71
CA ASP A 55 -6.67 12.96 13.26
C ASP A 55 -7.87 12.80 12.31
N ASP A 56 -8.91 13.63 12.48
CA ASP A 56 -10.10 13.65 11.61
C ASP A 56 -9.79 14.18 10.20
N CYS A 57 -8.61 14.78 10.00
CA CYS A 57 -8.20 15.38 8.73
C CYS A 57 -7.71 14.35 7.70
N TYR A 58 -7.47 13.14 8.14
CA TYR A 58 -6.82 12.11 7.36
C TYR A 58 -7.73 10.89 7.25
N GLU A 59 -8.73 10.97 6.35
CA GLU A 59 -9.52 9.79 5.97
C GLU A 59 -8.87 9.07 4.79
N PRO A 60 -8.75 7.73 4.84
CA PRO A 60 -8.24 6.96 3.71
C PRO A 60 -9.09 7.18 2.45
N VAL A 61 -8.41 7.41 1.32
CA VAL A 61 -9.05 7.60 0.01
C VAL A 61 -8.77 6.44 -0.94
N HIS A 62 -7.72 5.69 -0.68
CA HIS A 62 -7.33 4.50 -1.44
C HIS A 62 -7.80 3.21 -0.74
N PHE A 63 -7.37 2.98 0.49
CA PHE A 63 -7.78 1.82 1.28
C PHE A 63 -9.11 2.07 2.00
N ILE A 64 -10.21 2.03 1.24
CA ILE A 64 -11.56 2.23 1.79
C ILE A 64 -12.09 0.90 2.31
N VAL A 65 -12.30 0.79 3.63
CA VAL A 65 -12.87 -0.40 4.28
C VAL A 65 -14.38 -0.41 4.04
N ASP A 66 -14.87 -1.37 3.25
CA ASP A 66 -16.30 -1.58 2.98
C ASP A 66 -16.82 -2.79 3.76
N LEU A 67 -16.73 -2.72 5.09
CA LEU A 67 -17.21 -3.75 6.01
C LEU A 67 -18.14 -3.12 7.05
N GLU A 68 -19.17 -3.87 7.43
CA GLU A 68 -20.01 -3.52 8.56
C GLU A 68 -19.31 -3.85 9.89
N GLU A 69 -19.49 -3.01 10.90
CA GLU A 69 -18.99 -3.31 12.24
C GLU A 69 -19.66 -4.56 12.80
N THR A 70 -18.85 -5.54 13.17
CA THR A 70 -19.32 -6.84 13.68
C THR A 70 -19.34 -6.92 15.21
N GLY A 71 -18.60 -6.01 15.86
CA GLY A 71 -18.33 -6.03 17.30
C GLY A 71 -17.07 -6.81 17.67
N GLU A 72 -16.46 -7.56 16.75
CA GLU A 72 -15.15 -8.18 16.91
C GLU A 72 -14.10 -7.35 16.21
N SER A 73 -12.99 -7.06 16.91
CA SER A 73 -11.91 -6.23 16.36
C SER A 73 -10.57 -6.52 17.01
N SER A 74 -9.50 -6.23 16.28
CA SER A 74 -8.12 -6.26 16.76
C SER A 74 -7.46 -4.90 16.53
N LEU A 75 -6.69 -4.44 17.53
CA LEU A 75 -5.94 -3.19 17.42
C LEU A 75 -4.51 -3.47 16.94
N VAL A 76 -4.13 -2.79 15.87
CA VAL A 76 -2.76 -2.76 15.34
C VAL A 76 -2.21 -1.35 15.53
N ILE A 77 -1.08 -1.26 16.22
CA ILE A 77 -0.33 -0.02 16.43
C ILE A 77 0.93 -0.08 15.57
N ILE A 78 1.15 0.92 14.73
CA ILE A 78 2.35 1.05 13.90
C ILE A 78 3.13 2.27 14.40
N GLU A 79 4.30 2.01 15.00
CA GLU A 79 5.12 3.06 15.63
C GLU A 79 5.92 3.87 14.62
N SER A 80 6.37 3.22 13.53
CA SER A 80 7.16 3.85 12.47
C SER A 80 6.95 3.15 11.13
N ILE A 81 7.00 3.90 10.04
CA ILE A 81 6.96 3.39 8.67
C ILE A 81 8.15 3.98 7.92
N LEU A 82 8.86 3.12 7.20
CA LEU A 82 10.00 3.55 6.39
C LEU A 82 9.52 4.18 5.09
N ASP A 83 10.17 5.28 4.68
CA ASP A 83 10.00 5.94 3.39
C ASP A 83 8.57 6.38 3.03
N LEU A 84 7.63 6.43 3.99
CA LEU A 84 6.30 7.00 3.78
C LEU A 84 6.27 8.49 4.15
N GLU A 85 5.54 9.26 3.34
CA GLU A 85 5.24 10.67 3.59
C GLU A 85 3.88 10.84 4.27
N VAL A 86 3.65 12.02 4.84
CA VAL A 86 2.34 12.35 5.43
C VAL A 86 1.28 12.42 4.34
N GLY A 87 0.22 11.65 4.51
CA GLY A 87 -0.85 11.51 3.52
C GLY A 87 -0.85 10.15 2.80
N ASP A 88 0.21 9.36 2.94
CA ASP A 88 0.22 7.98 2.46
C ASP A 88 -0.65 7.10 3.35
N GLU A 89 -1.11 5.97 2.81
CA GLU A 89 -2.06 5.12 3.52
C GLU A 89 -1.50 3.74 3.82
N VAL A 90 -2.01 3.15 4.90
CA VAL A 90 -1.75 1.76 5.28
C VAL A 90 -3.04 0.98 5.29
N GLY A 91 -3.08 -0.14 4.57
CA GLY A 91 -4.15 -1.13 4.59
C GLY A 91 -3.75 -2.38 5.36
N LEU A 92 -4.66 -2.89 6.18
CA LEU A 92 -4.54 -4.17 6.87
C LEU A 92 -5.45 -5.20 6.22
N PHE A 93 -4.87 -6.33 5.83
CA PHE A 93 -5.56 -7.37 5.09
C PHE A 93 -5.52 -8.72 5.80
N ASP A 94 -6.56 -9.50 5.60
CA ASP A 94 -6.54 -10.96 5.79
C ASP A 94 -6.61 -11.64 4.43
N GLN A 95 -5.59 -12.43 4.09
CA GLN A 95 -5.49 -13.15 2.80
C GLN A 95 -6.54 -14.27 2.67
N SER A 96 -7.14 -14.69 3.78
CA SER A 96 -8.13 -15.76 3.86
C SER A 96 -9.28 -15.38 4.79
N GLY A 97 -9.62 -14.10 4.84
CA GLY A 97 -10.75 -13.59 5.60
C GLY A 97 -12.10 -13.92 4.95
N VAL A 98 -13.18 -13.64 5.64
CA VAL A 98 -14.53 -13.82 5.11
C VAL A 98 -14.90 -12.63 4.24
N VAL A 99 -15.02 -12.87 2.94
CA VAL A 99 -15.38 -11.85 1.94
C VAL A 99 -16.88 -11.77 1.74
N SER A 100 -17.58 -12.92 1.78
CA SER A 100 -19.01 -12.98 1.60
C SER A 100 -19.59 -14.25 2.24
N SER A 101 -20.77 -14.13 2.81
CA SER A 101 -21.56 -15.26 3.24
C SER A 101 -23.05 -14.99 3.08
N CYS A 102 -23.86 -16.00 3.20
CA CYS A 102 -25.31 -15.86 3.11
C CYS A 102 -26.03 -16.47 4.31
N PHE A 103 -27.30 -16.14 4.43
CA PHE A 103 -28.14 -16.72 5.47
C PHE A 103 -28.32 -18.24 5.26
N PRO A 104 -28.21 -19.07 6.30
CA PRO A 104 -28.26 -20.52 6.20
C PRO A 104 -29.54 -21.10 5.55
N ASN A 105 -30.59 -20.30 5.45
CA ASN A 105 -31.91 -20.70 4.91
C ASN A 105 -32.12 -20.33 3.44
N LEU A 106 -31.09 -19.74 2.79
CA LEU A 106 -31.13 -19.40 1.37
C LEU A 106 -30.32 -20.42 0.59
N ASP A 107 -30.79 -20.77 -0.61
CA ASP A 107 -30.05 -21.60 -1.58
C ASP A 107 -28.91 -20.76 -2.15
N CYS A 108 -27.88 -20.48 -1.37
CA CYS A 108 -26.71 -19.76 -1.78
C CYS A 108 -25.45 -20.57 -1.51
N GLU A 109 -24.40 -20.22 -2.23
CA GLU A 109 -23.11 -20.90 -2.14
C GLU A 109 -22.49 -20.75 -0.75
N ASP A 110 -21.51 -21.60 -0.47
CA ASP A 110 -20.74 -21.61 0.78
C ASP A 110 -20.09 -20.26 1.07
N VAL A 111 -19.60 -20.11 2.30
CA VAL A 111 -18.81 -18.95 2.71
C VAL A 111 -17.64 -18.74 1.73
N ILE A 112 -17.55 -17.55 1.16
CA ILE A 112 -16.44 -17.17 0.29
C ILE A 112 -15.34 -16.57 1.17
N VAL A 113 -14.17 -17.17 1.10
CA VAL A 113 -12.96 -16.68 1.78
C VAL A 113 -11.95 -16.18 0.73
N GLY A 114 -11.19 -15.14 1.10
CA GLY A 114 -10.20 -14.53 0.23
C GLY A 114 -9.55 -13.32 0.87
N GLU A 115 -8.76 -12.59 0.09
CA GLU A 115 -8.18 -11.34 0.55
C GLU A 115 -9.28 -10.32 0.84
N VAL A 116 -9.26 -9.76 2.04
CA VAL A 116 -10.20 -8.73 2.49
C VAL A 116 -9.46 -7.64 3.24
N LEU A 117 -9.73 -6.37 2.87
CA LEU A 117 -9.29 -5.19 3.60
C LEU A 117 -10.15 -5.04 4.84
N VAL A 118 -9.55 -5.13 6.02
CA VAL A 118 -10.27 -5.14 7.30
C VAL A 118 -10.02 -3.92 8.16
N GLY A 119 -9.02 -3.12 7.81
CA GLY A 119 -8.70 -1.87 8.50
C GLY A 119 -7.76 -1.02 7.66
N SER A 120 -7.80 0.28 7.85
CA SER A 120 -6.91 1.21 7.15
C SER A 120 -6.68 2.48 7.97
N GLY A 121 -5.67 3.24 7.58
CA GLY A 121 -5.39 4.53 8.16
C GLY A 121 -4.37 5.32 7.35
N VAL A 122 -4.38 6.64 7.53
CA VAL A 122 -3.45 7.56 6.86
C VAL A 122 -2.25 7.83 7.74
N TRP A 123 -1.06 7.78 7.16
CA TRP A 123 0.17 8.08 7.87
C TRP A 123 0.31 9.59 8.10
N THR A 124 0.43 10.00 9.37
CA THR A 124 0.58 11.40 9.77
C THR A 124 2.00 11.77 10.18
N GLY A 125 2.96 10.86 9.97
CA GLY A 125 4.34 11.02 10.44
C GLY A 125 4.51 10.68 11.93
N GLN A 126 3.47 10.16 12.57
CA GLN A 126 3.47 9.73 13.97
C GLN A 126 2.88 8.32 14.08
N GLN A 127 2.81 7.77 15.30
CA GLN A 127 2.19 6.48 15.56
C GLN A 127 0.79 6.41 14.92
N LEU A 128 0.56 5.34 14.16
CA LEU A 128 -0.72 5.05 13.52
C LEU A 128 -1.42 3.91 14.26
N ASN A 129 -2.69 4.11 14.58
CA ASN A 129 -3.54 3.11 15.25
C ASN A 129 -4.64 2.68 14.27
N ILE A 130 -4.66 1.40 13.92
CA ILE A 130 -5.66 0.85 13.00
C ILE A 130 -6.44 -0.24 13.71
N VAL A 131 -7.77 -0.19 13.58
CA VAL A 131 -8.67 -1.23 14.08
C VAL A 131 -9.09 -2.10 12.91
N GLY A 132 -8.74 -3.38 12.96
CA GLY A 132 -9.22 -4.37 12.00
C GLY A 132 -10.56 -4.95 12.44
N ILE A 133 -11.49 -5.14 11.49
CA ILE A 133 -12.83 -5.70 11.71
C ILE A 133 -12.79 -7.22 11.56
N GLY A 134 -13.17 -7.95 12.61
CA GLY A 134 -13.23 -9.41 12.63
C GLY A 134 -14.53 -9.98 12.11
N SER A 135 -14.48 -11.17 11.53
CA SER A 135 -15.66 -11.91 11.13
C SER A 135 -16.41 -12.49 12.35
N VAL A 136 -17.74 -12.56 12.26
CA VAL A 136 -18.58 -13.14 13.32
C VAL A 136 -19.54 -14.16 12.74
N ASP A 137 -19.50 -15.39 13.27
CA ASP A 137 -20.43 -16.46 12.90
C ASP A 137 -21.74 -16.35 13.67
N LEU A 138 -22.80 -15.93 12.98
CA LEU A 138 -24.16 -15.85 13.52
C LEU A 138 -25.06 -17.05 13.13
N THR A 139 -24.49 -18.11 12.57
CA THR A 139 -25.26 -19.27 12.07
C THR A 139 -26.07 -19.95 13.16
N GLN A 140 -25.59 -19.99 14.41
CA GLN A 140 -26.33 -20.48 15.55
C GLN A 140 -27.64 -19.70 15.87
N PHE A 141 -27.72 -18.44 15.35
CA PHE A 141 -28.89 -17.58 15.45
C PHE A 141 -29.66 -17.49 14.12
N ASN A 142 -29.39 -18.39 13.16
CA ASN A 142 -29.89 -18.35 11.79
C ASN A 142 -29.47 -17.07 11.02
N GLY A 143 -28.38 -16.44 11.42
CA GLY A 143 -27.76 -15.33 10.73
C GLY A 143 -26.64 -15.78 9.77
N PRO A 144 -26.08 -14.85 8.99
CA PRO A 144 -24.90 -15.12 8.15
C PRO A 144 -23.63 -15.18 9.00
N ILE A 145 -22.51 -15.48 8.36
CA ILE A 145 -21.20 -15.15 8.90
C ILE A 145 -20.88 -13.74 8.40
N LEU A 146 -20.62 -12.78 9.30
CA LEU A 146 -20.29 -11.42 8.95
C LEU A 146 -18.86 -11.35 8.39
N ASN A 147 -18.63 -10.50 7.40
CA ASN A 147 -17.35 -10.34 6.74
C ASN A 147 -16.29 -9.76 7.68
N GLY A 148 -15.02 -10.11 7.45
CA GLY A 148 -13.91 -9.62 8.25
C GLY A 148 -12.76 -10.62 8.32
N TYR A 149 -11.74 -10.30 9.13
CA TYR A 149 -10.62 -11.22 9.37
C TYR A 149 -11.08 -12.47 10.12
N VAL A 150 -10.30 -13.54 10.00
CA VAL A 150 -10.48 -14.80 10.73
C VAL A 150 -9.37 -14.94 11.77
N ASP A 151 -9.73 -15.21 13.02
CA ASP A 151 -8.78 -15.41 14.11
C ASP A 151 -7.72 -16.45 13.77
N GLY A 152 -6.46 -16.11 14.04
CA GLY A 152 -5.29 -16.95 13.79
C GLY A 152 -4.67 -16.82 12.39
N ASN A 153 -5.35 -16.16 11.45
CA ASN A 153 -4.72 -15.79 10.18
C ASN A 153 -3.65 -14.72 10.39
N SER A 154 -2.66 -14.68 9.50
CA SER A 154 -1.63 -13.64 9.54
C SER A 154 -2.16 -12.30 9.06
N ILE A 155 -1.72 -11.22 9.70
CA ILE A 155 -1.98 -9.86 9.24
C ILE A 155 -1.07 -9.57 8.05
N SER A 156 -1.64 -9.18 6.91
CA SER A 156 -0.91 -8.66 5.75
C SER A 156 -1.02 -7.14 5.71
N TYR A 157 0.07 -6.50 5.34
CA TYR A 157 0.18 -5.04 5.29
C TYR A 157 0.43 -4.59 3.87
N LYS A 158 -0.28 -3.56 3.44
CA LYS A 158 0.02 -2.84 2.21
C LYS A 158 0.09 -1.35 2.50
N VAL A 159 0.90 -0.65 1.75
CA VAL A 159 1.03 0.80 1.79
C VAL A 159 0.70 1.38 0.42
N TRP A 160 0.08 2.53 0.41
CA TRP A 160 -0.17 3.28 -0.81
C TRP A 160 0.53 4.63 -0.71
N ASP A 161 1.41 4.90 -1.68
CA ASP A 161 2.11 6.16 -1.83
C ASP A 161 1.24 7.12 -2.65
N ALA A 162 0.68 8.11 -2.00
CA ALA A 162 -0.23 9.09 -2.60
C ALA A 162 0.47 9.94 -3.68
N SER A 163 1.79 10.12 -3.60
CA SER A 163 2.55 10.95 -4.54
C SER A 163 2.77 10.26 -5.88
N THR A 164 2.92 8.94 -5.88
CA THR A 164 3.17 8.12 -7.08
C THR A 164 1.94 7.33 -7.53
N ASP A 165 0.88 7.30 -6.71
CA ASP A 165 -0.33 6.48 -6.91
C ASP A 165 -0.01 4.98 -7.05
N MET A 166 0.96 4.51 -6.24
CA MET A 166 1.42 3.13 -6.26
C MET A 166 1.16 2.42 -4.93
N GLU A 167 0.76 1.16 -5.02
CA GLU A 167 0.55 0.26 -3.88
C GLU A 167 1.74 -0.70 -3.75
N TYR A 168 2.20 -0.94 -2.53
CA TYR A 168 3.29 -1.84 -2.21
C TYR A 168 2.90 -2.75 -1.04
N ASP A 169 3.30 -4.01 -1.09
CA ASP A 169 3.30 -4.86 0.09
C ASP A 169 4.28 -4.30 1.14
N ALA A 170 4.04 -4.59 2.42
CA ALA A 170 4.92 -4.12 3.47
C ALA A 170 5.24 -5.21 4.50
N GLN A 171 6.49 -5.21 4.97
CA GLN A 171 7.02 -6.17 5.94
C GLN A 171 7.05 -5.56 7.35
N PRO A 172 6.38 -6.18 8.34
CA PRO A 172 6.36 -5.69 9.70
C PRO A 172 7.53 -6.24 10.54
N THR A 173 8.11 -5.40 11.37
CA THR A 173 8.91 -5.81 12.53
C THR A 173 8.08 -5.61 13.79
N TYR A 174 7.75 -6.69 14.50
CA TYR A 174 6.89 -6.62 15.69
C TYR A 174 7.69 -6.34 16.97
N SER A 175 7.14 -5.46 17.82
CA SER A 175 7.58 -5.26 19.20
C SER A 175 6.64 -5.93 20.21
N ALA A 176 5.38 -6.18 19.84
CA ALA A 176 4.43 -6.96 20.63
C ALA A 176 3.41 -7.66 19.71
N GLY A 177 2.89 -8.80 20.12
CA GLY A 177 2.05 -9.66 19.32
C GLY A 177 2.86 -10.56 18.39
N THR A 178 2.15 -11.44 17.66
CA THR A 178 2.76 -12.38 16.69
C THR A 178 2.41 -12.03 15.23
N GLY A 179 1.60 -10.99 15.03
CA GLY A 179 1.10 -10.60 13.73
C GLY A 179 -0.04 -11.49 13.23
N SER A 180 -0.81 -12.04 14.17
CA SER A 180 -2.00 -12.84 13.86
C SER A 180 -3.26 -12.11 14.25
N TRP A 181 -4.30 -12.24 13.45
CA TRP A 181 -5.62 -11.73 13.78
C TRP A 181 -6.20 -12.42 15.02
N GLY A 182 -7.06 -11.72 15.77
CA GLY A 182 -7.64 -12.19 17.02
C GLY A 182 -6.79 -11.90 18.27
N GLU A 183 -5.59 -11.36 18.12
CA GLU A 183 -4.83 -10.82 19.25
C GLU A 183 -5.43 -9.50 19.71
N ILE A 184 -5.44 -9.28 21.04
CA ILE A 184 -5.98 -8.03 21.62
C ILE A 184 -5.22 -6.81 21.11
N LEU A 185 -3.90 -6.96 20.90
CA LEU A 185 -3.00 -5.90 20.50
C LEU A 185 -1.80 -6.46 19.74
N THR A 186 -1.56 -5.90 18.56
CA THR A 186 -0.32 -6.09 17.80
C THR A 186 0.41 -4.76 17.69
N VAL A 187 1.72 -4.74 17.97
CA VAL A 187 2.54 -3.54 17.81
C VAL A 187 3.66 -3.80 16.82
N VAL A 188 3.64 -3.03 15.73
CA VAL A 188 4.66 -3.00 14.69
C VAL A 188 5.60 -1.85 14.99
N SER A 189 6.84 -2.17 15.38
CA SER A 189 7.87 -1.15 15.67
C SER A 189 8.38 -0.47 14.40
N LEU A 190 8.40 -1.22 13.29
CA LEU A 190 8.78 -0.71 11.97
C LEU A 190 7.99 -1.46 10.90
N LEU A 191 7.39 -0.72 9.97
CA LEU A 191 6.78 -1.24 8.76
C LEU A 191 7.63 -0.78 7.57
N GLU A 192 8.08 -1.74 6.74
CA GLU A 192 8.97 -1.49 5.61
C GLU A 192 8.27 -1.83 4.31
N PRO A 193 7.96 -0.84 3.43
CA PRO A 193 7.41 -1.12 2.10
C PRO A 193 8.38 -1.95 1.26
N VAL A 194 7.82 -2.86 0.48
CA VAL A 194 8.55 -3.77 -0.39
C VAL A 194 8.42 -3.28 -1.82
N TYR A 195 9.44 -2.59 -2.30
CA TYR A 195 9.43 -2.01 -3.64
C TYR A 195 9.90 -3.04 -4.66
N SER A 196 8.99 -3.52 -5.54
CA SER A 196 9.41 -4.27 -6.73
C SER A 196 9.83 -3.31 -7.85
N ILE A 197 10.85 -3.70 -8.59
CA ILE A 197 11.32 -2.97 -9.77
C ILE A 197 11.41 -3.93 -10.97
N GLU A 198 11.30 -3.37 -12.17
CA GLU A 198 11.53 -4.11 -13.41
C GLU A 198 12.95 -3.88 -13.92
N GLN A 199 13.62 -4.97 -14.33
CA GLN A 199 14.87 -4.91 -15.08
C GLN A 199 14.65 -5.50 -16.45
N THR A 200 14.98 -4.74 -17.51
CA THR A 200 14.98 -5.23 -18.88
C THR A 200 16.41 -5.43 -19.37
N LEU A 201 16.67 -6.63 -19.89
CA LEU A 201 17.94 -7.03 -20.47
C LEU A 201 17.74 -7.31 -21.96
N ASP A 202 18.55 -6.67 -22.81
CA ASP A 202 18.51 -6.87 -24.26
C ASP A 202 19.65 -7.80 -24.68
N PHE A 203 19.31 -8.82 -25.47
CA PHE A 203 20.23 -9.82 -25.98
C PHE A 203 20.30 -9.80 -27.49
N ASP A 204 21.51 -9.74 -28.03
CA ASP A 204 21.78 -9.82 -29.46
C ASP A 204 21.97 -11.28 -29.90
N PRO A 205 21.50 -11.65 -31.12
CA PRO A 205 21.73 -12.98 -31.66
C PRO A 205 23.19 -13.18 -32.11
N TYR A 206 23.62 -14.42 -32.19
CA TYR A 206 24.92 -14.85 -32.73
C TYR A 206 26.15 -14.35 -31.95
N GLN A 207 25.97 -13.90 -30.71
CA GLN A 207 27.06 -13.53 -29.82
C GLN A 207 26.81 -13.96 -28.38
N VAL A 208 27.82 -13.85 -27.55
CA VAL A 208 27.72 -14.02 -26.10
C VAL A 208 27.19 -12.71 -25.52
N ASN A 209 26.08 -12.80 -24.81
CA ASN A 209 25.56 -11.68 -24.04
C ASN A 209 25.89 -11.93 -22.57
N MET A 210 26.76 -11.11 -21.98
CA MET A 210 27.07 -11.19 -20.55
C MET A 210 26.12 -10.26 -19.80
N SER A 211 25.51 -10.76 -18.77
CA SER A 211 24.54 -10.00 -17.97
C SER A 211 24.48 -10.47 -16.52
N SER A 212 23.76 -9.72 -15.69
CA SER A 212 23.41 -10.08 -14.31
C SER A 212 22.04 -9.52 -13.98
N LEU A 213 21.37 -10.10 -12.99
CA LEU A 213 20.13 -9.55 -12.47
C LEU A 213 20.44 -8.61 -11.31
N SER A 214 19.79 -7.45 -11.32
CA SER A 214 19.74 -6.50 -10.21
C SER A 214 18.42 -6.57 -9.44
N VAL A 215 17.60 -7.54 -9.79
CA VAL A 215 16.31 -7.84 -9.17
C VAL A 215 16.24 -9.30 -8.78
N SER A 216 15.66 -9.58 -7.63
CA SER A 216 15.36 -10.92 -7.13
C SER A 216 13.86 -11.18 -7.30
N SER A 217 13.50 -12.02 -8.26
CA SER A 217 12.13 -12.43 -8.52
C SER A 217 11.68 -13.52 -7.54
N GLU A 218 10.39 -13.72 -7.40
CA GLU A 218 9.81 -14.79 -6.56
C GLU A 218 10.34 -16.19 -6.94
N ASP A 219 10.55 -16.44 -8.24
CA ASP A 219 11.15 -17.67 -8.74
C ASP A 219 12.39 -17.38 -9.61
N MET A 220 13.56 -17.54 -9.03
CA MET A 220 14.87 -17.35 -9.66
C MET A 220 15.38 -18.56 -10.42
N ASN A 221 14.56 -19.61 -10.66
CA ASN A 221 14.99 -20.73 -11.50
C ASN A 221 15.28 -20.29 -12.94
N ALA A 222 16.41 -20.70 -13.46
CA ALA A 222 16.83 -20.38 -14.83
C ALA A 222 15.76 -20.74 -15.87
N SER A 223 15.08 -21.87 -15.69
CA SER A 223 13.99 -22.33 -16.55
C SER A 223 12.78 -21.39 -16.52
N THR A 224 12.50 -20.74 -15.41
CA THR A 224 11.42 -19.76 -15.26
C THR A 224 11.83 -18.39 -15.82
N ILE A 225 12.95 -17.86 -15.37
CA ILE A 225 13.46 -16.55 -15.76
C ILE A 225 13.60 -16.44 -17.27
N PHE A 226 14.23 -17.43 -17.91
CA PHE A 226 14.51 -17.40 -19.35
C PHE A 226 13.43 -18.06 -20.22
N SER A 227 12.25 -18.40 -19.68
CA SER A 227 11.20 -19.15 -20.40
C SER A 227 10.66 -18.46 -21.66
N GLY A 228 10.79 -17.14 -21.76
CA GLY A 228 10.31 -16.34 -22.88
C GLY A 228 11.30 -16.16 -24.04
N LEU A 229 12.54 -16.69 -23.91
CA LEU A 229 13.60 -16.48 -24.87
C LEU A 229 13.87 -17.72 -25.76
N ASP A 230 14.20 -17.49 -27.02
CA ASP A 230 14.71 -18.54 -27.93
C ASP A 230 16.19 -18.84 -27.63
N LEU A 231 16.43 -19.60 -26.57
CA LEU A 231 17.77 -19.87 -26.08
C LEU A 231 18.43 -21.03 -26.80
N LEU A 232 19.74 -20.90 -27.05
CA LEU A 232 20.63 -22.00 -27.25
C LEU A 232 21.13 -22.53 -25.89
N LEU A 233 21.61 -21.61 -25.03
CA LEU A 233 22.22 -21.96 -23.76
C LEU A 233 22.35 -20.71 -22.89
N VAL A 234 22.20 -20.87 -21.56
CA VAL A 234 22.68 -19.94 -20.54
C VAL A 234 23.75 -20.64 -19.72
N SER A 235 24.81 -19.95 -19.34
CA SER A 235 25.89 -20.52 -18.49
C SER A 235 26.41 -19.49 -17.50
N ASN A 236 26.89 -19.96 -16.35
CA ASN A 236 27.64 -19.17 -15.38
C ASN A 236 29.17 -19.34 -15.58
N ASP A 237 29.97 -18.75 -14.70
CA ASP A 237 31.42 -18.87 -14.71
C ASP A 237 31.95 -20.20 -14.12
N ASN A 238 31.10 -20.91 -13.36
CA ASN A 238 31.39 -22.25 -12.84
C ASN A 238 31.24 -23.37 -13.90
N SER A 239 30.83 -23.02 -15.12
CA SER A 239 30.51 -23.92 -16.22
C SER A 239 29.22 -24.72 -16.01
N ASP A 240 28.35 -24.31 -15.09
CA ASP A 240 26.99 -24.83 -15.04
C ASP A 240 26.16 -24.17 -16.14
N PHE A 241 25.20 -24.90 -16.68
CA PHE A 241 24.44 -24.41 -17.83
C PHE A 241 23.00 -24.88 -17.85
N TYR A 242 22.15 -24.08 -18.52
CA TYR A 242 20.77 -24.40 -18.86
C TYR A 242 20.63 -24.48 -20.39
N VAL A 243 20.10 -25.59 -20.89
CA VAL A 243 19.86 -25.83 -22.33
C VAL A 243 18.42 -26.33 -22.50
N PRO A 244 17.46 -25.41 -22.81
CA PRO A 244 16.04 -25.77 -22.88
C PRO A 244 15.73 -26.83 -23.93
N ALA A 245 16.40 -26.80 -25.07
CA ALA A 245 16.20 -27.78 -26.16
C ALA A 245 16.45 -29.26 -25.76
N PHE A 246 17.26 -29.48 -24.73
CA PHE A 246 17.58 -30.81 -24.21
C PHE A 246 17.03 -31.08 -22.82
N ASN A 247 16.25 -30.10 -22.27
CA ASN A 247 15.75 -30.15 -20.90
C ASN A 247 16.85 -30.42 -19.87
N VAL A 248 18.02 -29.82 -20.07
CA VAL A 248 19.15 -29.88 -19.15
C VAL A 248 19.22 -28.56 -18.38
N ASP A 249 19.13 -28.65 -17.07
CA ASP A 249 19.29 -27.55 -16.17
C ASP A 249 20.27 -27.93 -15.05
N GLN A 250 21.48 -27.37 -15.12
CA GLN A 250 22.51 -27.46 -14.09
C GLN A 250 22.69 -26.15 -13.33
N LEU A 251 22.16 -25.03 -13.88
CA LEU A 251 22.19 -23.74 -13.21
C LEU A 251 21.24 -23.72 -12.00
N GLY A 252 20.04 -24.29 -12.16
CA GLY A 252 19.01 -24.22 -11.13
C GLY A 252 18.59 -22.79 -10.82
N MET A 253 18.64 -22.42 -9.55
CA MET A 253 18.40 -21.05 -9.12
C MET A 253 19.58 -20.16 -9.48
N LEU A 254 19.28 -18.99 -10.06
CA LEU A 254 20.26 -17.95 -10.35
C LEU A 254 20.61 -17.22 -9.05
N PRO A 255 21.90 -17.18 -8.66
CA PRO A 255 22.32 -16.38 -7.52
C PRO A 255 22.21 -14.87 -7.81
N GLU A 256 21.93 -14.09 -6.78
CA GLU A 256 21.79 -12.63 -6.89
C GLU A 256 23.12 -11.90 -7.15
N ASP A 257 24.25 -12.54 -6.84
CA ASP A 257 25.60 -11.98 -6.91
C ASP A 257 26.44 -12.51 -8.07
N GLU A 258 25.85 -13.36 -8.94
CA GLU A 258 26.56 -13.93 -10.09
C GLU A 258 26.06 -13.37 -11.43
N GLY A 259 27.01 -13.24 -12.37
CA GLY A 259 26.74 -12.98 -13.77
C GLY A 259 26.51 -14.25 -14.56
N PHE A 260 25.88 -14.13 -15.69
CA PHE A 260 25.64 -15.23 -16.62
C PHE A 260 25.86 -14.82 -18.08
N ASN A 261 26.10 -15.82 -18.92
CA ASN A 261 26.24 -15.66 -20.35
C ASN A 261 25.01 -16.23 -21.04
N VAL A 262 24.35 -15.44 -21.91
CA VAL A 262 23.17 -15.84 -22.67
C VAL A 262 23.55 -15.99 -24.14
N PHE A 263 23.19 -17.12 -24.73
CA PHE A 263 23.32 -17.41 -26.15
C PHE A 263 21.93 -17.66 -26.73
N LEU A 264 21.51 -16.81 -27.65
CA LEU A 264 20.26 -17.03 -28.39
C LEU A 264 20.46 -18.07 -29.48
N SER A 265 19.42 -18.85 -29.78
CA SER A 265 19.44 -19.89 -30.82
C SER A 265 19.45 -19.32 -32.25
N GLY A 266 19.33 -18.02 -32.40
CA GLY A 266 19.34 -17.28 -33.67
C GLY A 266 18.13 -16.35 -33.80
N GLY A 267 18.02 -15.70 -34.93
CA GLY A 267 16.92 -14.79 -35.22
C GLY A 267 17.24 -13.31 -34.96
N ASN A 268 16.29 -12.58 -34.44
CA ASN A 268 16.44 -11.18 -34.05
C ASN A 268 16.88 -11.08 -32.57
N GLY A 269 17.31 -9.89 -32.16
CA GLY A 269 17.52 -9.59 -30.75
C GLY A 269 16.22 -9.79 -29.95
N GLN A 270 16.37 -10.19 -28.71
CA GLN A 270 15.27 -10.44 -27.78
C GLN A 270 15.51 -9.73 -26.46
N SER A 271 14.42 -9.32 -25.82
CA SER A 271 14.48 -8.66 -24.50
C SER A 271 13.86 -9.57 -23.45
N LEU A 272 14.48 -9.62 -22.29
CA LEU A 272 13.97 -10.24 -21.07
C LEU A 272 13.65 -9.15 -20.07
N THR A 273 12.41 -9.12 -19.60
CA THR A 273 12.01 -8.27 -18.46
C THR A 273 11.79 -9.17 -17.27
N VAL A 274 12.45 -8.83 -16.16
CA VAL A 274 12.32 -9.53 -14.87
C VAL A 274 11.86 -8.49 -13.85
N GLU A 275 10.79 -8.80 -13.16
CA GLU A 275 10.27 -8.03 -12.03
C GLU A 275 10.67 -8.71 -10.73
N GLY A 276 11.05 -7.92 -9.73
CA GLY A 276 11.43 -8.43 -8.43
C GLY A 276 11.93 -7.34 -7.49
N LEU A 277 12.33 -7.76 -6.29
CA LEU A 277 12.95 -6.86 -5.33
C LEU A 277 14.32 -6.42 -5.81
N PRO A 278 14.73 -5.15 -5.57
CA PRO A 278 16.08 -4.72 -5.86
C PRO A 278 17.07 -5.54 -5.02
N VAL A 279 18.09 -6.08 -5.67
CA VAL A 279 19.22 -6.73 -4.98
C VAL A 279 20.00 -5.67 -4.21
N ASP A 280 20.36 -5.96 -2.95
CA ASP A 280 21.07 -5.02 -2.08
C ASP A 280 22.40 -4.59 -2.72
N SER A 281 22.48 -3.32 -3.10
CA SER A 281 23.67 -2.73 -3.72
C SER A 281 24.88 -2.63 -2.78
N ASN A 282 24.70 -2.89 -1.47
CA ASN A 282 25.76 -2.91 -0.48
C ASN A 282 26.39 -4.29 -0.26
N GLN A 283 25.96 -5.32 -0.99
CA GLN A 283 26.60 -6.63 -0.94
C GLN A 283 28.05 -6.52 -1.43
N ASN A 284 28.97 -7.06 -0.62
CA ASN A 284 30.36 -7.17 -1.00
C ASN A 284 30.52 -8.35 -1.98
N ILE A 285 30.58 -8.06 -3.27
CA ILE A 285 30.91 -9.07 -4.29
C ILE A 285 32.40 -9.40 -4.18
N LEU A 286 32.70 -10.64 -3.78
CA LEU A 286 34.07 -11.18 -3.79
C LEU A 286 34.47 -11.44 -5.24
N LEU A 287 35.25 -10.54 -5.82
CA LEU A 287 35.84 -10.78 -7.13
C LEU A 287 36.98 -11.79 -6.98
N GLU A 288 36.76 -13.03 -7.40
CA GLU A 288 37.84 -13.99 -7.56
C GLU A 288 38.66 -13.65 -8.78
N SER A 289 39.98 -13.77 -8.65
CA SER A 289 40.86 -13.50 -9.79
C SER A 289 40.61 -14.50 -10.90
N PHE A 290 40.27 -14.04 -12.09
CA PHE A 290 40.11 -14.79 -13.31
C PHE A 290 41.34 -15.70 -13.49
N LYS A 291 41.18 -16.98 -13.38
CA LYS A 291 42.14 -17.96 -13.91
C LYS A 291 41.78 -18.19 -15.37
N MET A 292 42.38 -17.41 -16.26
CA MET A 292 42.48 -17.83 -17.66
C MET A 292 43.37 -19.06 -17.71
N ASN A 293 42.81 -20.19 -18.01
CA ASN A 293 43.52 -21.40 -18.43
C ASN A 293 43.58 -21.46 -19.95
#